data_1917eb68ce4eb4ede2ef5a72db8c396b
#
_entry.id   1917eb68ce4eb4ede2ef5a72db8c396b
#
_cell.length_a   1.000
_cell.length_b   1.000
_cell.length_c   1.000
_cell.angle_alpha   90.00
_cell.angle_beta   90.00
_cell.angle_gamma   90.00
#
_symmetry.space_group_name_H-M   'P 1'
#
loop_
_entity.id
_entity.type
_entity.pdbx_description
1 polymer ?
#
loop_
_entity_poly.entity_id
_entity_poly.type
_entity_poly.pdbx_seq_one_letter_code
_entity_poly.pdbx_strand_id
1 'polypeptide(L)'
;MTGKNDQEAAAPGSRLRLSLRQLEVFVATARGGSTRAAAERIARSQSAASTALGDLESVIGAALFDRVGRRLVLNENGRSLLPRAAALVDQALELQSLFGGEHTASLRVAASFTIGEYLLPQRVAQWKALHPGTRLRMLIGNTREVIAAVAGFEVDVGFVEGAQTHPELDVLPWLVDELVIVAAPTHPLAGRRVGVRELREALWVLREQGSGTREASDRWLLESLGRVNVELELGSTEAIKRFVASSDGVACLSRHAVSQALEHGWLVELQTRLPKALRRLSMVTHREKRLGAATAAFVRHCAEG
;
A
#
# COMPACT_ATOMS: atom_id res chain seq x y z
N MET A 1 -64.60 -24.29 16.75
CA MET A 1 -64.00 -23.46 15.69
C MET A 1 -62.52 -23.47 15.89
N THR A 2 -61.85 -24.18 15.04
CA THR A 2 -60.47 -24.57 15.02
C THR A 2 -59.56 -23.44 14.64
N GLY A 3 -58.67 -23.05 15.53
CA GLY A 3 -57.55 -22.18 15.24
C GLY A 3 -56.35 -22.99 14.76
N LYS A 4 -55.97 -22.86 13.49
CA LYS A 4 -54.78 -23.41 12.89
C LYS A 4 -53.54 -22.70 13.45
N ASN A 5 -52.69 -23.45 14.11
CA ASN A 5 -51.31 -23.10 14.39
C ASN A 5 -50.53 -23.28 13.08
N ASP A 6 -50.21 -22.17 12.42
CA ASP A 6 -49.19 -22.18 11.38
C ASP A 6 -47.81 -22.12 12.07
N GLN A 7 -47.26 -23.29 12.33
CA GLN A 7 -45.84 -23.46 12.58
C GLN A 7 -45.13 -23.22 11.23
N GLU A 8 -44.56 -22.08 11.09
CA GLU A 8 -43.58 -21.74 10.04
C GLU A 8 -42.38 -22.65 10.19
N ALA A 9 -42.35 -23.72 9.39
CA ALA A 9 -41.23 -24.64 9.34
C ALA A 9 -40.00 -23.91 8.84
N ALA A 10 -39.03 -23.67 9.75
CA ALA A 10 -37.71 -23.18 9.38
C ALA A 10 -37.13 -24.07 8.28
N ALA A 11 -36.77 -23.50 7.17
CA ALA A 11 -36.11 -24.17 6.06
C ALA A 11 -34.90 -24.98 6.58
N PRO A 12 -34.65 -26.20 6.07
CA PRO A 12 -33.55 -27.05 6.54
C PRO A 12 -32.25 -26.27 6.37
N GLY A 13 -31.57 -26.00 7.50
CA GLY A 13 -30.36 -25.18 7.57
C GLY A 13 -29.35 -25.69 6.54
N SER A 14 -28.94 -24.80 5.61
CA SER A 14 -27.96 -25.14 4.61
C SER A 14 -26.65 -25.50 5.34
N ARG A 15 -26.25 -26.77 5.29
CA ARG A 15 -24.98 -27.22 5.84
C ARG A 15 -23.85 -26.50 5.13
N LEU A 16 -22.93 -25.93 5.89
CA LEU A 16 -21.71 -25.32 5.36
C LEU A 16 -20.91 -26.40 4.59
N ARG A 17 -20.76 -26.23 3.28
CA ARG A 17 -20.08 -27.18 2.39
C ARG A 17 -18.64 -26.82 2.09
N LEU A 18 -18.24 -25.56 2.35
CA LEU A 18 -16.89 -25.09 2.19
C LEU A 18 -16.15 -25.09 3.53
N SER A 19 -14.83 -25.18 3.48
CA SER A 19 -13.96 -25.15 4.66
C SER A 19 -13.03 -23.94 4.63
N LEU A 20 -12.63 -23.45 5.82
CA LEU A 20 -11.63 -22.39 5.94
C LEU A 20 -10.31 -22.75 5.25
N ARG A 21 -9.96 -24.03 5.24
CA ARG A 21 -8.78 -24.55 4.57
C ARG A 21 -8.83 -24.37 3.04
N GLN A 22 -9.97 -24.60 2.42
CA GLN A 22 -10.17 -24.37 0.99
C GLN A 22 -10.04 -22.87 0.67
N LEU A 23 -10.60 -22.01 1.52
CA LEU A 23 -10.46 -20.56 1.39
C LEU A 23 -9.01 -20.11 1.57
N GLU A 24 -8.27 -20.68 2.52
CA GLU A 24 -6.84 -20.39 2.72
C GLU A 24 -6.02 -20.72 1.47
N VAL A 25 -6.23 -21.91 0.88
CA VAL A 25 -5.58 -22.33 -0.37
C VAL A 25 -5.94 -21.39 -1.53
N PHE A 26 -7.21 -21.01 -1.65
CA PHE A 26 -7.68 -20.09 -2.68
C PHE A 26 -6.98 -18.72 -2.56
N VAL A 27 -6.98 -18.13 -1.37
CA VAL A 27 -6.32 -16.83 -1.10
C VAL A 27 -4.82 -16.91 -1.36
N ALA A 28 -4.15 -17.99 -0.93
CA ALA A 28 -2.73 -18.21 -1.19
C ALA A 28 -2.43 -18.37 -2.68
N THR A 29 -3.31 -19.06 -3.44
CA THR A 29 -3.18 -19.24 -4.89
C THR A 29 -3.37 -17.90 -5.62
N ALA A 30 -4.35 -17.10 -5.21
CA ALA A 30 -4.61 -15.78 -5.77
C ALA A 30 -3.38 -14.85 -5.63
N ARG A 31 -2.73 -14.88 -4.45
CA ARG A 31 -1.52 -14.09 -4.16
C ARG A 31 -0.24 -14.62 -4.83
N GLY A 32 -0.16 -15.94 -5.06
CA GLY A 32 1.03 -16.60 -5.58
C GLY A 32 0.99 -16.91 -7.08
N GLY A 33 -0.15 -16.77 -7.73
CA GLY A 33 -0.36 -17.06 -9.15
C GLY A 33 -0.24 -18.53 -9.55
N SER A 34 -0.06 -19.45 -8.58
CA SER A 34 -0.01 -20.89 -8.82
C SER A 34 -0.29 -21.70 -7.55
N THR A 35 -0.81 -22.92 -7.72
CA THR A 35 -1.02 -23.86 -6.59
C THR A 35 0.29 -24.31 -5.95
N ARG A 36 1.40 -24.31 -6.69
CA ARG A 36 2.73 -24.59 -6.15
C ARG A 36 3.19 -23.51 -5.18
N ALA A 37 3.13 -22.25 -5.57
CA ALA A 37 3.48 -21.12 -4.71
C ALA A 37 2.54 -21.03 -3.49
N ALA A 38 1.26 -21.37 -3.66
CA ALA A 38 0.32 -21.49 -2.55
C ALA A 38 0.73 -22.58 -1.56
N ALA A 39 1.07 -23.76 -2.06
CA ALA A 39 1.49 -24.91 -1.24
C ALA A 39 2.73 -24.60 -0.39
N GLU A 40 3.72 -23.96 -1.00
CA GLU A 40 4.93 -23.49 -0.29
C GLU A 40 4.59 -22.50 0.85
N ARG A 41 3.66 -21.57 0.62
CA ARG A 41 3.22 -20.57 1.61
C ARG A 41 2.49 -21.16 2.82
N ILE A 42 1.70 -22.20 2.60
CA ILE A 42 0.87 -22.81 3.65
C ILE A 42 1.45 -24.13 4.17
N ALA A 43 2.74 -24.40 3.89
CA ALA A 43 3.48 -25.63 4.29
C ALA A 43 2.73 -26.92 3.92
N ARG A 44 2.32 -27.08 2.65
CA ARG A 44 1.56 -28.21 2.12
C ARG A 44 2.16 -28.79 0.85
N SER A 45 1.66 -29.95 0.41
CA SER A 45 1.98 -30.50 -0.89
C SER A 45 1.18 -29.79 -2.00
N GLN A 46 1.76 -29.68 -3.20
CA GLN A 46 1.08 -29.10 -4.36
C GLN A 46 -0.21 -29.86 -4.72
N SER A 47 -0.20 -31.19 -4.59
CA SER A 47 -1.38 -32.04 -4.86
C SER A 47 -2.53 -31.69 -3.91
N ALA A 48 -2.25 -31.55 -2.59
CA ALA A 48 -3.24 -31.17 -1.60
C ALA A 48 -3.83 -29.77 -1.86
N ALA A 49 -2.98 -28.81 -2.28
CA ALA A 49 -3.45 -27.48 -2.64
C ALA A 49 -4.32 -27.51 -3.91
N SER A 50 -3.92 -28.28 -4.93
CA SER A 50 -4.69 -28.43 -6.16
C SER A 50 -6.07 -29.08 -5.91
N THR A 51 -6.12 -30.13 -5.10
CA THR A 51 -7.37 -30.80 -4.71
C THR A 51 -8.29 -29.85 -3.94
N ALA A 52 -7.76 -29.16 -2.92
CA ALA A 52 -8.55 -28.23 -2.12
C ALA A 52 -9.15 -27.07 -2.94
N LEU A 53 -8.40 -26.59 -3.95
CA LEU A 53 -8.91 -25.57 -4.87
C LEU A 53 -10.02 -26.12 -5.77
N GLY A 54 -9.84 -27.32 -6.36
CA GLY A 54 -10.86 -27.97 -7.18
C GLY A 54 -12.13 -28.29 -6.39
N ASP A 55 -12.00 -28.72 -5.13
CA ASP A 55 -13.13 -28.96 -4.23
C ASP A 55 -13.90 -27.66 -3.94
N LEU A 56 -13.19 -26.54 -3.74
CA LEU A 56 -13.81 -25.23 -3.55
C LEU A 56 -14.61 -24.82 -4.78
N GLU A 57 -14.02 -24.91 -5.97
CA GLU A 57 -14.68 -24.58 -7.23
C GLU A 57 -15.91 -25.46 -7.46
N SER A 58 -15.83 -26.74 -7.10
CA SER A 58 -16.95 -27.67 -7.17
C SER A 58 -18.09 -27.31 -6.19
N VAL A 59 -17.76 -26.88 -4.97
CA VAL A 59 -18.75 -26.45 -3.97
C VAL A 59 -19.43 -25.15 -4.39
N ILE A 60 -18.69 -24.22 -4.98
CA ILE A 60 -19.20 -22.93 -5.47
C ILE A 60 -19.97 -23.10 -6.78
N GLY A 61 -19.62 -24.12 -7.58
CA GLY A 61 -20.22 -24.40 -8.89
C GLY A 61 -19.65 -23.51 -10.01
N ALA A 62 -18.49 -22.90 -9.79
CA ALA A 62 -17.85 -22.01 -10.77
C ALA A 62 -16.32 -22.07 -10.65
N ALA A 63 -15.62 -21.97 -11.79
CA ALA A 63 -14.18 -21.76 -11.79
C ALA A 63 -13.83 -20.38 -11.22
N LEU A 64 -12.73 -20.30 -10.49
CA LEU A 64 -12.25 -19.07 -9.83
C LEU A 64 -10.99 -18.50 -10.51
N PHE A 65 -10.33 -19.32 -11.36
CA PHE A 65 -9.14 -18.95 -12.07
C PHE A 65 -9.23 -19.29 -13.55
N ASP A 66 -8.62 -18.46 -14.38
CA ASP A 66 -8.27 -18.77 -15.76
C ASP A 66 -6.82 -19.26 -15.82
N ARG A 67 -6.54 -20.18 -16.74
CA ARG A 67 -5.17 -20.64 -17.01
C ARG A 67 -4.55 -19.83 -18.15
N VAL A 68 -3.53 -19.05 -17.81
CA VAL A 68 -2.74 -18.30 -18.78
C VAL A 68 -1.32 -18.88 -18.82
N GLY A 69 -1.06 -19.78 -19.74
CA GLY A 69 0.18 -20.56 -19.79
C GLY A 69 0.34 -21.42 -18.52
N ARG A 70 1.37 -21.14 -17.74
CA ARG A 70 1.65 -21.84 -16.46
C ARG A 70 1.11 -21.13 -15.23
N ARG A 71 0.43 -19.99 -15.39
CA ARG A 71 -0.11 -19.18 -14.30
C ARG A 71 -1.62 -19.36 -14.15
N LEU A 72 -2.07 -19.23 -12.90
CA LEU A 72 -3.47 -19.11 -12.54
C LEU A 72 -3.76 -17.60 -12.30
N VAL A 73 -4.68 -17.06 -13.08
CA VAL A 73 -5.11 -15.66 -12.99
C VAL A 73 -6.57 -15.65 -12.52
N LEU A 74 -6.89 -14.84 -11.53
CA LEU A 74 -8.28 -14.70 -11.05
C LEU A 74 -9.19 -14.26 -12.19
N ASN A 75 -10.26 -15.04 -12.41
CA ASN A 75 -11.37 -14.64 -13.26
C ASN A 75 -12.36 -13.72 -12.49
N GLU A 76 -13.48 -13.37 -13.09
CA GLU A 76 -14.49 -12.52 -12.47
C GLU A 76 -15.05 -13.10 -11.15
N ASN A 77 -15.35 -14.41 -11.13
CA ASN A 77 -15.83 -15.11 -9.93
C ASN A 77 -14.76 -15.08 -8.82
N GLY A 78 -13.50 -15.33 -9.18
CA GLY A 78 -12.38 -15.31 -8.25
C GLY A 78 -12.15 -13.91 -7.65
N ARG A 79 -12.24 -12.86 -8.46
CA ARG A 79 -12.15 -11.47 -7.97
C ARG A 79 -13.30 -11.13 -7.01
N SER A 80 -14.51 -11.58 -7.30
CA SER A 80 -15.66 -11.38 -6.41
C SER A 80 -15.55 -12.16 -5.10
N LEU A 81 -14.97 -13.37 -5.11
CA LEU A 81 -14.82 -14.19 -3.91
C LEU A 81 -13.66 -13.75 -3.02
N LEU A 82 -12.55 -13.27 -3.61
CA LEU A 82 -11.29 -13.01 -2.90
C LEU A 82 -11.44 -12.12 -1.66
N PRO A 83 -12.16 -10.98 -1.69
CA PRO A 83 -12.32 -10.12 -0.53
C PRO A 83 -12.95 -10.85 0.66
N ARG A 84 -14.01 -11.59 0.38
CA ARG A 84 -14.77 -12.31 1.40
C ARG A 84 -13.99 -13.50 1.96
N ALA A 85 -13.32 -14.25 1.08
CA ALA A 85 -12.48 -15.38 1.47
C ALA A 85 -11.30 -14.92 2.34
N ALA A 86 -10.63 -13.83 1.96
CA ALA A 86 -9.52 -13.26 2.73
C ALA A 86 -9.99 -12.80 4.12
N ALA A 87 -11.14 -12.13 4.21
CA ALA A 87 -11.71 -11.69 5.49
C ALA A 87 -12.03 -12.87 6.42
N LEU A 88 -12.60 -13.95 5.90
CA LEU A 88 -12.92 -15.15 6.70
C LEU A 88 -11.65 -15.86 7.19
N VAL A 89 -10.62 -15.97 6.35
CA VAL A 89 -9.33 -16.56 6.73
C VAL A 89 -8.65 -15.71 7.81
N ASP A 90 -8.62 -14.40 7.65
CA ASP A 90 -8.03 -13.48 8.63
C ASP A 90 -8.77 -13.56 9.98
N GLN A 91 -10.12 -13.61 9.99
CA GLN A 91 -10.93 -13.79 11.21
C GLN A 91 -10.68 -15.14 11.88
N ALA A 92 -10.53 -16.21 11.10
CA ALA A 92 -10.21 -17.53 11.66
C ALA A 92 -8.83 -17.56 12.33
N LEU A 93 -7.84 -16.89 11.74
CA LEU A 93 -6.50 -16.74 12.34
C LEU A 93 -6.56 -15.91 13.63
N GLU A 94 -7.36 -14.86 13.69
CA GLU A 94 -7.61 -14.08 14.92
C GLU A 94 -8.21 -14.98 16.03
N LEU A 95 -9.21 -15.80 15.70
CA LEU A 95 -9.81 -16.75 16.65
C LEU A 95 -8.78 -17.76 17.18
N GLN A 96 -7.93 -18.31 16.30
CA GLN A 96 -6.86 -19.21 16.73
C GLN A 96 -5.87 -18.53 17.68
N SER A 97 -5.57 -17.25 17.45
CA SER A 97 -4.65 -16.47 18.29
C SER A 97 -5.21 -16.16 19.68
N LEU A 98 -6.55 -16.07 19.83
CA LEU A 98 -7.19 -15.80 21.13
C LEU A 98 -6.92 -16.89 22.18
N PHE A 99 -6.69 -18.14 21.76
CA PHE A 99 -6.51 -19.28 22.66
C PHE A 99 -5.09 -19.84 22.69
N GLY A 100 -4.19 -19.29 21.86
CA GLY A 100 -2.82 -19.79 21.67
C GLY A 100 -1.76 -19.22 22.62
N GLY A 101 -2.11 -18.55 23.70
CA GLY A 101 -1.17 -18.06 24.74
C GLY A 101 -0.22 -16.92 24.33
N GLU A 102 0.00 -16.67 23.06
CA GLU A 102 0.65 -15.48 22.52
C GLU A 102 -0.31 -14.80 21.55
N HIS A 103 -1.01 -13.77 21.99
CA HIS A 103 -1.84 -12.91 21.14
C HIS A 103 -0.95 -12.13 20.16
N THR A 104 -0.42 -12.79 19.15
CA THR A 104 0.37 -12.17 18.09
C THR A 104 -0.54 -11.78 16.93
N ALA A 105 -1.33 -10.72 17.09
CA ALA A 105 -2.00 -10.11 15.97
C ALA A 105 -0.95 -9.75 14.91
N SER A 106 -1.18 -10.15 13.65
CA SER A 106 -0.28 -9.84 12.54
C SER A 106 -0.83 -8.65 11.78
N LEU A 107 -0.10 -7.56 11.77
CA LEU A 107 -0.42 -6.34 11.03
C LEU A 107 0.48 -6.23 9.80
N ARG A 108 -0.12 -6.19 8.62
CA ARG A 108 0.57 -6.02 7.34
C ARG A 108 0.30 -4.62 6.82
N VAL A 109 1.34 -3.83 6.68
CA VAL A 109 1.28 -2.43 6.24
C VAL A 109 2.06 -2.29 4.95
N ALA A 110 1.60 -1.46 4.02
CA ALA A 110 2.42 -0.98 2.92
C ALA A 110 2.50 0.55 2.97
N ALA A 111 3.62 1.11 2.56
CA ALA A 111 3.81 2.55 2.53
C ALA A 111 4.62 2.98 1.32
N SER A 112 4.28 4.13 0.75
CA SER A 112 5.13 4.78 -0.24
C SER A 112 6.46 5.23 0.38
N PHE A 113 7.50 5.39 -0.45
CA PHE A 113 8.85 5.65 0.03
C PHE A 113 8.94 6.80 1.03
N THR A 114 8.37 7.97 0.72
CA THR A 114 8.40 9.12 1.65
C THR A 114 7.77 8.76 3.00
N ILE A 115 6.63 8.10 2.97
CA ILE A 115 5.90 7.78 4.19
C ILE A 115 6.59 6.66 4.97
N GLY A 116 7.01 5.59 4.27
CA GLY A 116 7.62 4.41 4.89
C GLY A 116 9.01 4.65 5.47
N GLU A 117 9.78 5.59 4.89
CA GLU A 117 11.15 5.88 5.33
C GLU A 117 11.22 7.02 6.36
N TYR A 118 10.33 8.04 6.26
CA TYR A 118 10.49 9.26 7.04
C TYR A 118 9.36 9.56 8.04
N LEU A 119 8.17 9.01 7.86
CA LEU A 119 7.00 9.32 8.70
C LEU A 119 6.55 8.14 9.57
N LEU A 120 6.42 6.94 8.99
CA LEU A 120 5.91 5.78 9.71
C LEU A 120 6.88 5.18 10.74
N PRO A 121 8.21 5.19 10.58
CA PRO A 121 9.08 4.50 11.53
C PRO A 121 8.88 4.94 12.97
N GLN A 122 8.75 6.24 13.22
CA GLN A 122 8.51 6.78 14.56
C GLN A 122 7.14 6.34 15.10
N ARG A 123 6.09 6.37 14.28
CA ARG A 123 4.74 5.93 14.68
C ARG A 123 4.68 4.43 14.95
N VAL A 124 5.38 3.65 14.13
CA VAL A 124 5.51 2.20 14.34
C VAL A 124 6.27 1.89 15.64
N ALA A 125 7.32 2.64 15.96
CA ALA A 125 8.04 2.48 17.22
C ALA A 125 7.13 2.77 18.43
N GLN A 126 6.37 3.86 18.40
CA GLN A 126 5.39 4.20 19.41
C GLN A 126 4.29 3.12 19.54
N TRP A 127 3.76 2.67 18.40
CA TRP A 127 2.79 1.59 18.36
C TRP A 127 3.31 0.30 18.98
N LYS A 128 4.55 -0.09 18.64
CA LYS A 128 5.18 -1.30 19.18
C LYS A 128 5.42 -1.23 20.69
N ALA A 129 5.70 -0.06 21.23
CA ALA A 129 5.82 0.13 22.67
C ALA A 129 4.49 -0.10 23.42
N LEU A 130 3.36 0.31 22.79
CA LEU A 130 2.01 0.11 23.35
C LEU A 130 1.46 -1.30 23.08
N HIS A 131 1.92 -1.97 22.03
CA HIS A 131 1.43 -3.28 21.56
C HIS A 131 2.58 -4.26 21.31
N PRO A 132 3.35 -4.67 22.35
CA PRO A 132 4.56 -5.49 22.19
C PRO A 132 4.28 -6.85 21.55
N GLY A 133 3.10 -7.45 21.78
CA GLY A 133 2.66 -8.73 21.21
C GLY A 133 2.25 -8.66 19.73
N THR A 134 2.09 -7.46 19.11
CA THR A 134 1.70 -7.35 17.71
C THR A 134 2.90 -7.56 16.79
N ARG A 135 2.81 -8.52 15.86
CA ARG A 135 3.77 -8.64 14.75
C ARG A 135 3.40 -7.64 13.66
N LEU A 136 4.31 -6.73 13.33
CA LEU A 136 4.13 -5.78 12.23
C LEU A 136 5.11 -6.11 11.12
N ARG A 137 4.58 -6.24 9.89
CA ARG A 137 5.38 -6.33 8.67
C ARG A 137 5.04 -5.14 7.79
N MET A 138 6.06 -4.39 7.37
CA MET A 138 5.89 -3.23 6.50
C MET A 138 6.59 -3.48 5.17
N LEU A 139 5.84 -3.27 4.08
CA LEU A 139 6.33 -3.23 2.71
C LEU A 139 6.52 -1.76 2.32
N ILE A 140 7.68 -1.41 1.77
CA ILE A 140 7.93 -0.07 1.23
C ILE A 140 8.08 -0.20 -0.28
N GLY A 141 7.36 0.63 -1.02
CA GLY A 141 7.36 0.67 -2.48
C GLY A 141 6.89 2.03 -2.99
N ASN A 142 6.58 2.15 -4.28
CA ASN A 142 5.95 3.35 -4.78
C ASN A 142 4.42 3.32 -4.58
N THR A 143 3.75 4.44 -4.84
CA THR A 143 2.29 4.55 -4.63
C THR A 143 1.50 3.51 -5.41
N ARG A 144 1.90 3.20 -6.66
CA ARG A 144 1.24 2.18 -7.49
C ARG A 144 1.35 0.79 -6.87
N GLU A 145 2.54 0.44 -6.37
CA GLU A 145 2.80 -0.85 -5.71
C GLU A 145 2.01 -0.98 -4.41
N VAL A 146 1.94 0.09 -3.61
CA VAL A 146 1.13 0.11 -2.38
C VAL A 146 -0.34 -0.08 -2.69
N ILE A 147 -0.90 0.63 -3.67
CA ILE A 147 -2.29 0.49 -4.09
C ILE A 147 -2.57 -0.94 -4.56
N ALA A 148 -1.68 -1.52 -5.39
CA ALA A 148 -1.81 -2.89 -5.86
C ALA A 148 -1.79 -3.90 -4.70
N ALA A 149 -0.91 -3.71 -3.70
CA ALA A 149 -0.82 -4.58 -2.53
C ALA A 149 -2.09 -4.52 -1.66
N VAL A 150 -2.72 -3.33 -1.51
CA VAL A 150 -4.00 -3.20 -0.79
C VAL A 150 -5.13 -3.83 -1.59
N ALA A 151 -5.25 -3.53 -2.89
CA ALA A 151 -6.28 -4.09 -3.76
C ALA A 151 -6.16 -5.63 -3.89
N GLY A 152 -4.94 -6.17 -3.87
CA GLY A 152 -4.67 -7.61 -3.87
C GLY A 152 -4.76 -8.29 -2.50
N PHE A 153 -5.20 -7.60 -1.43
CA PHE A 153 -5.26 -8.14 -0.06
C PHE A 153 -3.92 -8.65 0.47
N GLU A 154 -2.80 -8.19 -0.09
CA GLU A 154 -1.46 -8.55 0.41
C GLU A 154 -1.15 -7.88 1.73
N VAL A 155 -1.73 -6.69 1.94
CA VAL A 155 -1.59 -5.89 3.16
C VAL A 155 -2.96 -5.47 3.71
N ASP A 156 -2.97 -4.99 4.94
CA ASP A 156 -4.21 -4.64 5.65
C ASP A 156 -4.53 -3.16 5.52
N VAL A 157 -3.50 -2.33 5.42
CA VAL A 157 -3.58 -0.88 5.21
C VAL A 157 -2.39 -0.41 4.40
N GLY A 158 -2.61 0.56 3.52
CA GLY A 158 -1.59 1.24 2.74
C GLY A 158 -1.51 2.73 3.11
N PHE A 159 -0.33 3.31 2.96
CA PHE A 159 -0.08 4.74 3.10
C PHE A 159 0.50 5.27 1.80
N VAL A 160 -0.18 6.23 1.18
CA VAL A 160 0.12 6.69 -0.17
C VAL A 160 0.21 8.20 -0.27
N GLU A 161 0.90 8.65 -1.28
CA GLU A 161 1.11 10.06 -1.58
C GLU A 161 0.19 10.52 -2.71
N GLY A 162 -0.26 11.77 -2.65
CA GLY A 162 -1.06 12.40 -3.67
C GLY A 162 -2.55 12.05 -3.61
N ALA A 163 -3.31 12.64 -4.53
CA ALA A 163 -4.74 12.37 -4.67
C ALA A 163 -4.92 11.03 -5.40
N GLN A 164 -5.39 10.02 -4.68
CA GLN A 164 -5.65 8.71 -5.23
C GLN A 164 -7.14 8.46 -5.33
N THR A 165 -7.57 7.84 -6.43
CA THR A 165 -8.92 7.31 -6.60
C THR A 165 -8.80 5.88 -7.11
N HIS A 166 -9.45 4.95 -6.42
CA HIS A 166 -9.49 3.56 -6.83
C HIS A 166 -10.87 3.00 -6.53
N PRO A 167 -11.51 2.27 -7.45
CA PRO A 167 -12.90 1.81 -7.27
C PRO A 167 -13.08 0.87 -6.07
N GLU A 168 -12.06 0.11 -5.73
CA GLU A 168 -12.09 -0.91 -4.67
C GLU A 168 -11.53 -0.42 -3.33
N LEU A 169 -10.96 0.80 -3.27
CA LEU A 169 -10.30 1.30 -2.07
C LEU A 169 -11.04 2.48 -1.45
N ASP A 170 -11.05 2.50 -0.13
CA ASP A 170 -11.37 3.69 0.66
C ASP A 170 -10.09 4.48 0.89
N VAL A 171 -10.16 5.78 0.64
CA VAL A 171 -9.04 6.71 0.77
C VAL A 171 -9.36 7.69 1.88
N LEU A 172 -8.61 7.61 2.97
CA LEU A 172 -8.75 8.48 4.14
C LEU A 172 -7.63 9.52 4.13
N PRO A 173 -7.92 10.83 4.06
CA PRO A 173 -6.90 11.86 4.22
C PRO A 173 -6.15 11.70 5.55
N TRP A 174 -4.82 11.88 5.52
CA TRP A 174 -3.98 11.69 6.71
C TRP A 174 -3.19 12.95 7.06
N LEU A 175 -2.20 13.31 6.25
CA LEU A 175 -1.33 14.46 6.48
C LEU A 175 -1.23 15.33 5.23
N VAL A 176 -0.72 16.54 5.41
CA VAL A 176 -0.30 17.42 4.32
C VAL A 176 1.22 17.47 4.31
N ASP A 177 1.81 17.27 3.13
CA ASP A 177 3.23 17.33 2.88
C ASP A 177 3.54 18.44 1.88
N GLU A 178 4.71 19.06 2.00
CA GLU A 178 5.22 20.08 1.09
C GLU A 178 6.37 19.50 0.27
N LEU A 179 6.30 19.65 -1.05
CA LEU A 179 7.42 19.38 -1.93
C LEU A 179 8.29 20.63 -2.07
N VAL A 180 9.59 20.44 -2.05
CA VAL A 180 10.59 21.51 -2.16
C VAL A 180 11.59 21.19 -3.26
N ILE A 181 12.12 22.23 -3.90
CA ILE A 181 13.19 22.08 -4.89
C ILE A 181 14.52 22.12 -4.15
N VAL A 182 15.33 21.08 -4.33
CA VAL A 182 16.65 20.97 -3.70
C VAL A 182 17.76 20.83 -4.71
N ALA A 183 18.94 21.30 -4.33
CA ALA A 183 20.17 21.26 -5.12
C ALA A 183 21.38 21.05 -4.20
N ALA A 184 22.55 20.79 -4.79
CA ALA A 184 23.82 20.85 -4.07
C ALA A 184 24.10 22.28 -3.53
N PRO A 185 24.80 22.44 -2.40
CA PRO A 185 25.21 23.76 -1.90
C PRO A 185 26.08 24.55 -2.88
N THR A 186 26.83 23.86 -3.74
CA THR A 186 27.69 24.42 -4.78
C THR A 186 26.97 24.74 -6.10
N HIS A 187 25.68 24.38 -6.19
CA HIS A 187 24.89 24.57 -7.40
C HIS A 187 24.77 26.07 -7.78
N PRO A 188 24.88 26.48 -9.07
CA PRO A 188 24.81 27.88 -9.49
C PRO A 188 23.52 28.61 -9.08
N LEU A 189 22.45 27.88 -8.81
CA LEU A 189 21.18 28.44 -8.35
C LEU A 189 21.08 28.55 -6.82
N ALA A 190 22.03 28.02 -6.06
CA ALA A 190 22.01 28.05 -4.59
C ALA A 190 22.28 29.48 -4.05
N GLY A 191 21.75 29.75 -2.84
CA GLY A 191 22.01 30.99 -2.11
C GLY A 191 21.39 32.26 -2.67
N ARG A 192 20.56 32.16 -3.71
CA ARG A 192 19.87 33.31 -4.34
C ARG A 192 18.44 32.98 -4.72
N ARG A 193 17.67 33.99 -5.07
CA ARG A 193 16.32 33.76 -5.62
C ARG A 193 16.41 33.28 -7.07
N VAL A 194 15.69 32.20 -7.36
CA VAL A 194 15.70 31.55 -8.66
C VAL A 194 14.43 31.88 -9.44
N GLY A 195 14.58 32.28 -10.69
CA GLY A 195 13.48 32.60 -11.58
C GLY A 195 12.94 31.38 -12.33
N VAL A 196 11.73 31.55 -12.89
CA VAL A 196 11.05 30.51 -13.69
C VAL A 196 11.89 30.02 -14.87
N ARG A 197 12.58 30.96 -15.59
CA ARG A 197 13.40 30.59 -16.75
C ARG A 197 14.54 29.65 -16.35
N GLU A 198 15.24 29.98 -15.27
CA GLU A 198 16.39 29.22 -14.79
C GLU A 198 15.95 27.78 -14.36
N LEU A 199 14.81 27.70 -13.69
CA LEU A 199 14.24 26.38 -13.31
C LEU A 199 13.81 25.55 -14.52
N ARG A 200 13.34 26.17 -15.62
CA ARG A 200 13.03 25.46 -16.86
C ARG A 200 14.26 24.86 -17.54
N GLU A 201 15.38 25.58 -17.43
CA GLU A 201 16.67 25.22 -18.06
C GLU A 201 17.49 24.26 -17.16
N ALA A 202 17.12 24.10 -15.87
CA ALA A 202 17.81 23.22 -14.93
C ALA A 202 17.68 21.74 -15.31
N LEU A 203 18.65 20.95 -14.88
CA LEU A 203 18.64 19.49 -15.06
C LEU A 203 17.82 18.83 -13.95
N TRP A 204 16.61 18.38 -14.30
CA TRP A 204 15.72 17.78 -13.31
C TRP A 204 15.97 16.29 -13.15
N VAL A 205 16.09 15.88 -11.89
CA VAL A 205 16.14 14.47 -11.47
C VAL A 205 14.86 14.18 -10.72
N LEU A 206 14.04 13.31 -11.27
CA LEU A 206 12.71 13.01 -10.74
C LEU A 206 12.58 11.54 -10.33
N ARG A 207 11.55 11.25 -9.57
CA ARG A 207 11.16 9.90 -9.23
C ARG A 207 10.59 9.17 -10.45
N GLU A 208 10.52 7.87 -10.34
CA GLU A 208 9.99 6.96 -11.36
C GLU A 208 8.47 7.10 -11.55
N GLN A 209 7.99 6.59 -12.68
CA GLN A 209 6.56 6.51 -12.98
C GLN A 209 5.85 5.57 -11.99
N GLY A 210 4.70 6.01 -11.46
CA GLY A 210 3.96 5.31 -10.39
C GLY A 210 4.31 5.78 -8.98
N SER A 211 5.29 6.67 -8.84
CA SER A 211 5.55 7.39 -7.60
C SER A 211 4.55 8.53 -7.41
N GLY A 212 3.91 8.61 -6.25
CA GLY A 212 3.04 9.74 -5.90
C GLY A 212 3.83 11.06 -5.75
N THR A 213 5.12 10.99 -5.41
CA THR A 213 6.02 12.15 -5.45
C THR A 213 6.18 12.62 -6.90
N ARG A 214 6.39 11.69 -7.85
CA ARG A 214 6.51 12.02 -9.27
C ARG A 214 5.24 12.70 -9.80
N GLU A 215 4.07 12.12 -9.55
CA GLU A 215 2.80 12.68 -10.00
C GLU A 215 2.56 14.10 -9.45
N ALA A 216 2.83 14.31 -8.16
CA ALA A 216 2.67 15.60 -7.53
C ALA A 216 3.67 16.63 -8.07
N SER A 217 4.93 16.22 -8.28
CA SER A 217 5.97 17.06 -8.88
C SER A 217 5.63 17.43 -10.32
N ASP A 218 5.26 16.47 -11.15
CA ASP A 218 4.94 16.70 -12.56
C ASP A 218 3.79 17.70 -12.70
N ARG A 219 2.72 17.53 -11.90
CA ARG A 219 1.57 18.45 -11.89
C ARG A 219 2.00 19.87 -11.50
N TRP A 220 2.69 20.00 -10.37
CA TRP A 220 3.11 21.29 -9.86
C TRP A 220 4.12 21.99 -10.77
N LEU A 221 5.10 21.25 -11.31
CA LEU A 221 6.09 21.78 -12.26
C LEU A 221 5.43 22.20 -13.57
N LEU A 222 4.49 21.41 -14.09
CA LEU A 222 3.75 21.76 -15.30
C LEU A 222 2.94 23.05 -15.13
N GLU A 223 2.23 23.18 -14.00
CA GLU A 223 1.42 24.36 -13.67
C GLU A 223 2.30 25.61 -13.45
N SER A 224 3.45 25.45 -12.81
CA SER A 224 4.31 26.56 -12.39
C SER A 224 5.34 26.97 -13.44
N LEU A 225 5.90 25.98 -14.15
CA LEU A 225 7.02 26.17 -15.07
C LEU A 225 6.66 25.83 -16.53
N GLY A 226 5.60 25.06 -16.77
CA GLY A 226 5.36 24.44 -18.06
C GLY A 226 6.29 23.24 -18.27
N ARG A 227 7.00 23.17 -19.41
CA ARG A 227 7.96 22.09 -19.65
C ARG A 227 9.24 22.27 -18.83
N VAL A 228 9.75 21.17 -18.29
CA VAL A 228 11.06 21.07 -17.65
C VAL A 228 11.90 20.01 -18.35
N ASN A 229 13.23 20.14 -18.26
CA ASN A 229 14.17 19.18 -18.82
C ASN A 229 14.42 18.05 -17.80
N VAL A 230 13.77 16.90 -17.98
CA VAL A 230 13.97 15.72 -17.12
C VAL A 230 15.15 14.93 -17.67
N GLU A 231 16.29 15.05 -17.01
CA GLU A 231 17.55 14.41 -17.41
C GLU A 231 17.63 12.96 -16.90
N LEU A 232 17.12 12.72 -15.68
CA LEU A 232 17.28 11.43 -15.03
C LEU A 232 16.02 11.06 -14.24
N GLU A 233 15.68 9.77 -14.30
CA GLU A 233 14.61 9.16 -13.50
C GLU A 233 15.23 8.10 -12.56
N LEU A 234 14.94 8.18 -11.26
CA LEU A 234 15.45 7.25 -10.26
C LEU A 234 14.31 6.76 -9.35
N GLY A 235 14.30 5.46 -9.07
CA GLY A 235 13.28 4.77 -8.24
C GLY A 235 13.49 4.94 -6.73
N SER A 236 14.45 5.72 -6.28
CA SER A 236 14.75 5.89 -4.84
C SER A 236 14.98 7.35 -4.48
N THR A 237 14.29 7.82 -3.44
CA THR A 237 14.47 9.17 -2.88
C THR A 237 15.89 9.38 -2.39
N GLU A 238 16.49 8.38 -1.73
CA GLU A 238 17.89 8.46 -1.27
C GLU A 238 18.89 8.52 -2.42
N ALA A 239 18.65 7.77 -3.50
CA ALA A 239 19.50 7.83 -4.69
C ALA A 239 19.45 9.22 -5.33
N ILE A 240 18.27 9.84 -5.43
CA ILE A 240 18.09 11.20 -5.93
C ILE A 240 18.86 12.21 -5.05
N LYS A 241 18.69 12.15 -3.73
CA LYS A 241 19.38 13.04 -2.79
C LYS A 241 20.90 12.98 -2.96
N ARG A 242 21.46 11.75 -3.06
CA ARG A 242 22.90 11.54 -3.26
C ARG A 242 23.39 12.04 -4.61
N PHE A 243 22.63 11.79 -5.66
CA PHE A 243 22.95 12.28 -7.00
C PHE A 243 22.97 13.81 -7.05
N VAL A 244 21.91 14.46 -6.54
CA VAL A 244 21.78 15.92 -6.51
C VAL A 244 22.88 16.56 -5.66
N ALA A 245 23.24 15.97 -4.53
CA ALA A 245 24.32 16.48 -3.66
C ALA A 245 25.70 16.50 -4.35
N SER A 246 25.90 15.74 -5.43
CA SER A 246 27.19 15.60 -6.13
C SER A 246 27.13 15.99 -7.61
N SER A 247 26.10 16.72 -8.05
CA SER A 247 25.89 17.09 -9.44
C SER A 247 25.26 18.47 -9.58
N ASP A 248 25.11 18.93 -10.82
CA ASP A 248 24.35 20.16 -11.16
C ASP A 248 22.85 19.86 -11.40
N GLY A 249 22.35 18.75 -10.85
CA GLY A 249 20.94 18.39 -10.90
C GLY A 249 20.12 19.08 -9.82
N VAL A 250 18.82 19.28 -10.10
CA VAL A 250 17.83 19.72 -9.13
C VAL A 250 16.74 18.67 -8.99
N ALA A 251 16.16 18.53 -7.81
CA ALA A 251 15.06 17.60 -7.58
C ALA A 251 13.90 18.27 -6.83
N CYS A 252 12.69 17.75 -7.07
CA CYS A 252 11.49 18.09 -6.33
C CYS A 252 11.12 16.94 -5.40
N LEU A 253 11.34 17.10 -4.11
CA LEU A 253 11.19 16.06 -3.09
C LEU A 253 10.37 16.55 -1.89
N SER A 254 9.85 15.60 -1.12
CA SER A 254 9.17 15.88 0.15
C SER A 254 10.12 16.60 1.13
N ARG A 255 9.61 17.63 1.79
CA ARG A 255 10.32 18.33 2.86
C ARG A 255 10.75 17.35 3.98
N HIS A 256 9.91 16.39 4.32
CA HIS A 256 10.25 15.34 5.29
C HIS A 256 11.46 14.50 4.85
N ALA A 257 11.54 14.19 3.57
CA ALA A 257 12.63 13.37 3.03
C ALA A 257 13.98 14.10 2.97
N VAL A 258 13.96 15.43 2.87
CA VAL A 258 15.17 16.23 2.73
C VAL A 258 15.58 16.97 4.01
N SER A 259 14.75 16.94 5.07
CA SER A 259 15.00 17.73 6.31
C SER A 259 16.39 17.53 6.87
N GLN A 260 16.84 16.29 7.06
CA GLN A 260 18.17 16.00 7.56
C GLN A 260 19.28 16.46 6.60
N ALA A 261 19.09 16.30 5.30
CA ALA A 261 20.07 16.73 4.31
C ALA A 261 20.22 18.26 4.29
N LEU A 262 19.12 18.99 4.49
CA LEU A 262 19.12 20.45 4.63
C LEU A 262 19.78 20.90 5.93
N GLU A 263 19.45 20.27 7.05
CA GLU A 263 20.03 20.56 8.38
C GLU A 263 21.55 20.33 8.41
N HIS A 264 22.05 19.28 7.74
CA HIS A 264 23.46 18.98 7.67
C HIS A 264 24.18 19.68 6.51
N GLY A 265 23.48 20.45 5.71
CA GLY A 265 24.05 21.22 4.59
C GLY A 265 24.51 20.37 3.40
N TRP A 266 24.04 19.14 3.25
CA TRP A 266 24.33 18.32 2.07
C TRP A 266 23.52 18.75 0.86
N LEU A 267 22.34 19.28 1.11
CA LEU A 267 21.46 19.89 0.13
C LEU A 267 21.06 21.27 0.60
N VAL A 268 20.66 22.09 -0.33
CA VAL A 268 20.03 23.39 -0.06
C VAL A 268 18.67 23.46 -0.76
N GLU A 269 17.73 24.12 -0.13
CA GLU A 269 16.44 24.45 -0.75
C GLU A 269 16.61 25.68 -1.65
N LEU A 270 16.21 25.57 -2.91
CA LEU A 270 16.22 26.68 -3.83
C LEU A 270 15.09 27.65 -3.50
N GLN A 271 15.45 28.91 -3.27
CA GLN A 271 14.49 29.97 -2.98
C GLN A 271 13.78 30.43 -4.25
N THR A 272 12.49 30.14 -4.37
CA THR A 272 11.70 30.52 -5.54
C THR A 272 10.54 31.44 -5.18
N ARG A 273 9.86 31.98 -6.20
CA ARG A 273 8.57 32.68 -6.06
C ARG A 273 7.39 31.80 -6.47
N LEU A 274 7.62 30.51 -6.67
CA LEU A 274 6.57 29.59 -7.04
C LEU A 274 5.59 29.39 -5.86
N PRO A 275 4.33 29.08 -6.15
CA PRO A 275 3.38 28.70 -5.10
C PRO A 275 3.88 27.45 -4.37
N LYS A 276 3.51 27.31 -3.10
CA LYS A 276 3.86 26.11 -2.34
C LYS A 276 3.27 24.84 -2.97
N ALA A 277 4.12 23.84 -3.14
CA ALA A 277 3.73 22.54 -3.67
C ALA A 277 3.18 21.65 -2.54
N LEU A 278 1.93 21.86 -2.16
CA LEU A 278 1.28 21.05 -1.12
C LEU A 278 0.62 19.83 -1.73
N ARG A 279 0.77 18.68 -1.06
CA ARG A 279 0.09 17.44 -1.41
C ARG A 279 -0.52 16.76 -0.18
N ARG A 280 -1.55 15.97 -0.41
CA ARG A 280 -2.14 15.14 0.65
C ARG A 280 -1.45 13.78 0.68
N LEU A 281 -1.21 13.31 1.89
CA LEU A 281 -0.88 11.92 2.17
C LEU A 281 -2.14 11.25 2.68
N SER A 282 -2.35 9.99 2.32
CA SER A 282 -3.60 9.29 2.62
C SER A 282 -3.33 7.87 3.12
N MET A 283 -4.22 7.37 3.96
CA MET A 283 -4.34 5.95 4.27
C MET A 283 -5.32 5.31 3.31
N VAL A 284 -5.04 4.10 2.85
CA VAL A 284 -5.91 3.34 1.96
C VAL A 284 -6.18 1.97 2.53
N THR A 285 -7.45 1.55 2.45
CA THR A 285 -7.91 0.22 2.84
C THR A 285 -8.84 -0.33 1.77
N HIS A 286 -8.95 -1.64 1.66
CA HIS A 286 -9.91 -2.22 0.72
C HIS A 286 -11.34 -2.10 1.27
N ARG A 287 -12.29 -1.63 0.46
CA ARG A 287 -13.69 -1.38 0.87
C ARG A 287 -14.40 -2.60 1.43
N GLU A 288 -14.14 -3.76 0.85
CA GLU A 288 -14.77 -5.01 1.27
C GLU A 288 -14.01 -5.71 2.41
N LYS A 289 -12.86 -5.17 2.84
CA LYS A 289 -12.08 -5.74 3.93
C LYS A 289 -12.58 -5.21 5.27
N ARG A 290 -13.05 -6.11 6.13
CA ARG A 290 -13.23 -5.76 7.54
C ARG A 290 -11.85 -5.72 8.20
N LEU A 291 -11.50 -4.55 8.73
CA LEU A 291 -10.24 -4.39 9.45
C LEU A 291 -10.32 -5.18 10.76
N GLY A 292 -9.32 -6.03 11.00
CA GLY A 292 -9.13 -6.68 12.29
C GLY A 292 -8.84 -5.64 13.40
N ALA A 293 -9.01 -6.02 14.65
CA ALA A 293 -8.88 -5.10 15.80
C ALA A 293 -7.51 -4.39 15.83
N ALA A 294 -6.43 -5.11 15.54
CA ALA A 294 -5.07 -4.55 15.50
C ALA A 294 -4.90 -3.51 14.39
N THR A 295 -5.40 -3.81 13.18
CA THR A 295 -5.33 -2.89 12.04
C THR A 295 -6.14 -1.63 12.31
N ALA A 296 -7.38 -1.78 12.80
CA ALA A 296 -8.23 -0.64 13.14
C ALA A 296 -7.61 0.26 14.23
N ALA A 297 -6.98 -0.35 15.25
CA ALA A 297 -6.28 0.39 16.30
C ALA A 297 -5.02 1.08 15.75
N PHE A 298 -4.25 0.44 14.86
CA PHE A 298 -3.08 1.05 14.22
C PHE A 298 -3.46 2.25 13.34
N VAL A 299 -4.53 2.12 12.54
CA VAL A 299 -5.06 3.22 11.72
C VAL A 299 -5.44 4.41 12.58
N ARG A 300 -6.15 4.19 13.71
CA ARG A 300 -6.46 5.27 14.67
C ARG A 300 -5.19 5.88 15.27
N HIS A 301 -4.24 5.07 15.74
CA HIS A 301 -2.96 5.54 16.27
C HIS A 301 -2.21 6.43 15.26
N CYS A 302 -2.20 6.07 13.98
CA CYS A 302 -1.58 6.89 12.95
C CYS A 302 -2.37 8.18 12.65
N ALA A 303 -3.69 8.19 12.84
CA ALA A 303 -4.53 9.36 12.58
C ALA A 303 -4.47 10.41 13.71
N GLU A 304 -4.27 9.99 14.95
CA GLU A 304 -4.29 10.85 16.15
C GLU A 304 -2.93 11.48 16.50
N GLY A 305 -1.84 10.99 15.97
CA GLY A 305 -0.46 11.47 16.16
C GLY A 305 0.06 12.24 14.94
#